data_3239a94688caed9c4b9da541bf86a3d8
#
_entry.id   3239a94688caed9c4b9da541bf86a3d8
#
_cell.length_a   1.000
_cell.length_b   1.000
_cell.length_c   1.000
_cell.angle_alpha   90.00
_cell.angle_beta   90.00
_cell.angle_gamma   90.00
#
_symmetry.space_group_name_H-M   'P 1'
#
loop_
_entity.id
_entity.type
_entity.pdbx_description
1 polymer ?
#
loop_
_entity_poly.entity_id
_entity_poly.type
_entity_poly.pdbx_seq_one_letter_code
_entity_poly.pdbx_strand_id
1 'polypeptide(L)'
;MEYINKYVWFQEGPGIRKKQYTENGVKLLNVANLINGKIDLSTSKRYISKNEAYGKYKHFLVDEGDFIIASSGIQVNYFDKKMGLITKDQLPLCMNTSTIRFKTLDKNKLDIRYFMYFMKSEQFKLQLKKLITGSAQLNFGPSHLKKVKISVPELKIQKEYISKLDNITKIIDIKNKQIMQLNQLIKSLFVEMFGDPILNNKKLPIKKLKDLTITILSGTTPKGGEKVYIDSGIEFYRSQNIWKNKIKKDDIAYIDQKTHENMKKSSLKYNDLLITKTGRINTENSSLGRTAIYRGENYKANINGHVYLVRLKENENPEFILRILISNQYLEYIRSVCVGGIDKRQLNKNHIENFPIIYPSKEKQKIFTNKVNQIDKQKFEIQKKKQVTY
;
A
#
# COMPACT_ATOMS: atom_id res chain seq x y z
N MET A 1 -6.15 35.22 5.24
CA MET A 1 -5.99 34.26 4.12
C MET A 1 -6.35 34.93 2.82
N GLU A 2 -5.50 34.79 1.81
CA GLU A 2 -5.64 35.37 0.49
C GLU A 2 -5.66 34.28 -0.59
N TYR A 3 -6.15 34.61 -1.80
CA TYR A 3 -6.18 33.66 -2.90
C TYR A 3 -4.78 33.30 -3.38
N ILE A 4 -4.55 31.99 -3.70
CA ILE A 4 -3.22 31.50 -4.09
C ILE A 4 -2.66 32.18 -5.34
N ASN A 5 -3.52 32.63 -6.27
CA ASN A 5 -3.10 33.31 -7.50
C ASN A 5 -2.46 34.69 -7.27
N LYS A 6 -2.49 35.22 -6.05
CA LYS A 6 -1.67 36.41 -5.66
C LYS A 6 -0.18 36.09 -5.48
N TYR A 7 0.14 34.80 -5.23
CA TYR A 7 1.47 34.37 -4.83
C TYR A 7 2.11 33.39 -5.81
N VAL A 8 1.28 32.61 -6.54
CA VAL A 8 1.76 31.62 -7.49
C VAL A 8 1.08 31.77 -8.84
N TRP A 9 1.89 31.68 -9.88
CA TRP A 9 1.42 31.41 -11.22
C TRP A 9 1.27 29.89 -11.40
N PHE A 10 0.25 29.47 -12.15
CA PHE A 10 0.04 28.05 -12.43
C PHE A 10 -0.54 27.83 -13.82
N GLN A 11 -0.18 26.68 -14.40
CA GLN A 11 -0.53 26.26 -15.75
C GLN A 11 -0.80 24.77 -15.80
N GLU A 12 -1.90 24.40 -16.46
CA GLU A 12 -2.19 23.00 -16.78
C GLU A 12 -1.39 22.54 -18.01
N GLY A 13 -0.96 21.27 -18.01
CA GLY A 13 -0.22 20.67 -19.11
C GLY A 13 -1.08 20.46 -20.36
N PRO A 14 -0.47 20.44 -21.55
CA PRO A 14 -1.16 20.29 -22.82
C PRO A 14 -1.66 18.88 -23.04
N GLY A 15 -2.67 18.71 -23.88
CA GLY A 15 -3.23 17.42 -24.26
C GLY A 15 -2.40 16.69 -25.34
N ILE A 16 -1.14 16.35 -25.06
CA ILE A 16 -0.30 15.58 -26.00
C ILE A 16 -0.86 14.17 -26.16
N ARG A 17 -1.21 13.78 -27.36
CA ARG A 17 -1.89 12.53 -27.69
C ARG A 17 -0.91 11.41 -28.07
N LYS A 18 -1.33 10.15 -27.90
CA LYS A 18 -0.52 8.96 -28.20
C LYS A 18 0.13 8.98 -29.58
N LYS A 19 -0.54 9.53 -30.61
CA LYS A 19 -0.03 9.67 -31.98
C LYS A 19 1.19 10.60 -32.12
N GLN A 20 1.47 11.43 -31.11
CA GLN A 20 2.60 12.35 -31.06
C GLN A 20 3.77 11.77 -30.25
N TYR A 21 3.59 10.62 -29.63
CA TYR A 21 4.66 10.01 -28.85
C TYR A 21 5.73 9.45 -29.77
N THR A 22 6.97 9.63 -29.35
CA THR A 22 8.17 9.15 -30.05
C THR A 22 8.95 8.19 -29.13
N GLU A 23 9.85 7.40 -29.70
CA GLU A 23 10.71 6.49 -28.93
C GLU A 23 11.78 7.24 -28.11
N ASN A 24 12.20 8.40 -28.60
CA ASN A 24 13.20 9.25 -27.99
C ASN A 24 12.83 10.73 -28.16
N GLY A 25 13.57 11.63 -27.49
CA GLY A 25 13.34 13.07 -27.56
C GLY A 25 13.29 13.70 -26.18
N VAL A 26 12.32 14.61 -25.93
CA VAL A 26 12.07 15.18 -24.62
C VAL A 26 11.03 14.34 -23.87
N LYS A 27 11.36 13.95 -22.66
CA LYS A 27 10.48 13.10 -21.84
C LYS A 27 9.22 13.83 -21.44
N LEU A 28 8.08 13.10 -21.41
CA LEU A 28 6.79 13.63 -20.97
C LEU A 28 6.53 13.32 -19.50
N LEU A 29 6.20 14.35 -18.75
CA LEU A 29 5.76 14.25 -17.37
C LEU A 29 4.26 13.95 -17.32
N ASN A 30 3.90 12.78 -16.82
CA ASN A 30 2.52 12.32 -16.68
C ASN A 30 2.17 12.09 -15.21
N VAL A 31 0.88 11.95 -14.88
CA VAL A 31 0.41 11.60 -13.54
C VAL A 31 1.07 10.32 -12.99
N ALA A 32 1.42 9.37 -13.86
CA ALA A 32 2.13 8.14 -13.48
C ALA A 32 3.53 8.40 -12.90
N ASN A 33 4.16 9.51 -13.26
CA ASN A 33 5.47 9.89 -12.74
C ASN A 33 5.42 10.55 -11.34
N LEU A 34 4.23 10.94 -10.87
CA LEU A 34 4.03 11.54 -9.56
C LEU A 34 3.75 10.43 -8.54
N ILE A 35 4.76 10.06 -7.75
CA ILE A 35 4.71 8.92 -6.83
C ILE A 35 5.24 9.30 -5.46
N ASN A 36 4.43 9.07 -4.42
CA ASN A 36 4.81 9.26 -3.02
C ASN A 36 5.41 10.65 -2.72
N GLY A 37 4.86 11.69 -3.35
CA GLY A 37 5.30 13.07 -3.14
C GLY A 37 6.61 13.44 -3.85
N LYS A 38 7.03 12.63 -4.83
CA LYS A 38 8.25 12.81 -5.65
C LYS A 38 7.94 12.59 -7.13
N ILE A 39 8.84 13.02 -7.99
CA ILE A 39 8.80 12.76 -9.43
C ILE A 39 9.74 11.60 -9.74
N ASP A 40 9.18 10.52 -10.26
CA ASP A 40 9.90 9.33 -10.69
C ASP A 40 9.73 9.13 -12.20
N LEU A 41 10.77 9.43 -12.95
CA LEU A 41 10.76 9.33 -14.40
C LEU A 41 10.96 7.91 -14.94
N SER A 42 11.25 6.92 -14.09
CA SER A 42 11.40 5.52 -14.49
C SER A 42 10.06 4.86 -14.85
N THR A 43 8.94 5.41 -14.35
CA THR A 43 7.59 4.83 -14.46
C THR A 43 6.90 5.06 -15.80
N SER A 44 7.45 5.91 -16.67
CA SER A 44 6.90 6.21 -17.99
C SER A 44 8.01 6.37 -19.03
N LYS A 45 7.87 5.71 -20.16
CA LYS A 45 8.77 5.81 -21.30
C LYS A 45 8.14 6.61 -22.47
N ARG A 46 7.43 7.68 -22.16
CA ARG A 46 6.77 8.53 -23.16
C ARG A 46 7.62 9.75 -23.44
N TYR A 47 7.84 10.00 -24.74
CA TYR A 47 8.64 11.13 -25.24
C TYR A 47 7.87 11.84 -26.34
N ILE A 48 8.26 13.11 -26.62
CA ILE A 48 7.91 13.84 -27.84
C ILE A 48 9.17 14.26 -28.55
N SER A 49 9.08 14.54 -29.86
CA SER A 49 10.21 15.01 -30.63
C SER A 49 10.77 16.32 -30.05
N LYS A 50 12.09 16.54 -30.17
CA LYS A 50 12.71 17.79 -29.77
C LYS A 50 12.09 18.98 -30.49
N ASN A 51 11.75 18.82 -31.77
CA ASN A 51 11.12 19.88 -32.57
C ASN A 51 9.76 20.32 -31.97
N GLU A 52 8.89 19.38 -31.61
CA GLU A 52 7.62 19.71 -30.96
C GLU A 52 7.83 20.30 -29.56
N ALA A 53 8.76 19.72 -28.78
CA ALA A 53 9.02 20.16 -27.40
C ALA A 53 9.53 21.60 -27.36
N TYR A 54 10.52 21.96 -28.17
CA TYR A 54 11.12 23.30 -28.22
C TYR A 54 10.39 24.28 -29.15
N GLY A 55 9.49 23.77 -29.99
CA GLY A 55 8.61 24.59 -30.84
C GLY A 55 7.25 24.81 -30.16
N LYS A 56 6.24 24.03 -30.60
CA LYS A 56 4.82 24.14 -30.18
C LYS A 56 4.63 24.09 -28.66
N TYR A 57 5.38 23.22 -27.96
CA TYR A 57 5.22 22.96 -26.53
C TYR A 57 6.29 23.63 -25.66
N LYS A 58 7.08 24.60 -26.18
CA LYS A 58 8.16 25.24 -25.47
C LYS A 58 7.74 25.81 -24.11
N HIS A 59 6.57 26.41 -24.01
CA HIS A 59 6.03 26.99 -22.78
C HIS A 59 5.51 25.96 -21.75
N PHE A 60 5.50 24.68 -22.12
CA PHE A 60 5.21 23.57 -21.20
C PHE A 60 6.46 22.81 -20.76
N LEU A 61 7.65 23.23 -21.20
CA LEU A 61 8.89 22.75 -20.61
C LEU A 61 8.98 23.28 -19.18
N VAL A 62 9.33 22.39 -18.26
CA VAL A 62 9.46 22.74 -16.85
C VAL A 62 10.88 23.16 -16.51
N ASP A 63 11.02 23.96 -15.45
CA ASP A 63 12.31 24.41 -14.93
C ASP A 63 12.59 23.75 -13.56
N GLU A 64 13.86 23.80 -13.15
CA GLU A 64 14.26 23.40 -11.80
C GLU A 64 13.50 24.21 -10.75
N GLY A 65 12.97 23.54 -9.73
CA GLY A 65 12.18 24.13 -8.66
C GLY A 65 10.70 24.35 -9.00
N ASP A 66 10.24 24.03 -10.20
CA ASP A 66 8.82 24.01 -10.52
C ASP A 66 8.11 22.96 -9.65
N PHE A 67 6.97 23.33 -9.07
CA PHE A 67 6.15 22.40 -8.29
C PHE A 67 5.02 21.86 -9.17
N ILE A 68 4.91 20.54 -9.21
CA ILE A 68 3.95 19.81 -10.07
C ILE A 68 2.96 19.03 -9.21
N ILE A 69 1.70 19.07 -9.60
CA ILE A 69 0.64 18.22 -9.02
C ILE A 69 -0.13 17.49 -10.12
N ALA A 70 -0.76 16.38 -9.78
CA ALA A 70 -1.79 15.77 -10.62
C ALA A 70 -3.12 16.50 -10.43
N SER A 71 -3.93 16.62 -11.49
CA SER A 71 -5.24 17.30 -11.48
C SER A 71 -6.41 16.36 -11.76
N SER A 72 -6.18 15.10 -12.13
CA SER A 72 -7.24 14.15 -12.43
C SER A 72 -6.90 12.70 -12.04
N GLY A 73 -7.94 11.88 -11.86
CA GLY A 73 -7.80 10.45 -11.62
C GLY A 73 -7.26 10.08 -10.24
N ILE A 74 -7.36 10.96 -9.25
CA ILE A 74 -6.85 10.76 -7.88
C ILE A 74 -7.94 10.95 -6.84
N GLN A 75 -7.82 10.23 -5.72
CA GLN A 75 -8.66 10.46 -4.54
C GLN A 75 -8.05 11.57 -3.67
N VAL A 76 -8.90 12.38 -3.02
CA VAL A 76 -8.44 13.50 -2.17
C VAL A 76 -7.46 13.03 -1.09
N ASN A 77 -7.71 11.89 -0.48
CA ASN A 77 -6.88 11.33 0.60
C ASN A 77 -5.47 10.92 0.14
N TYR A 78 -5.24 10.79 -1.18
CA TYR A 78 -3.94 10.42 -1.76
C TYR A 78 -3.32 11.57 -2.57
N PHE A 79 -3.89 12.77 -2.48
CA PHE A 79 -3.44 13.93 -3.24
C PHE A 79 -1.96 14.27 -2.98
N ASP A 80 -1.54 14.23 -1.70
CA ASP A 80 -0.17 14.47 -1.25
C ASP A 80 0.88 13.52 -1.86
N LYS A 81 0.44 12.34 -2.33
CA LYS A 81 1.31 11.38 -3.02
C LYS A 81 1.48 11.67 -4.51
N LYS A 82 0.66 12.54 -5.09
CA LYS A 82 0.59 12.85 -6.52
C LYS A 82 1.09 14.26 -6.81
N MET A 83 2.25 14.60 -6.28
CA MET A 83 2.93 15.88 -6.46
C MET A 83 4.45 15.72 -6.32
N GLY A 84 5.21 16.75 -6.73
CA GLY A 84 6.67 16.80 -6.55
C GLY A 84 7.29 18.09 -7.07
N LEU A 85 8.52 18.34 -6.66
CA LEU A 85 9.36 19.43 -7.18
C LEU A 85 10.28 18.89 -8.28
N ILE A 86 10.47 19.66 -9.34
CA ILE A 86 11.41 19.36 -10.41
C ILE A 86 12.84 19.60 -9.93
N THR A 87 13.71 18.62 -10.16
CA THR A 87 15.14 18.70 -9.88
C THR A 87 15.94 18.83 -11.18
N LYS A 88 17.15 19.37 -11.10
CA LYS A 88 18.01 19.64 -12.26
C LYS A 88 18.31 18.39 -13.10
N ASP A 89 18.53 17.25 -12.46
CA ASP A 89 18.81 15.96 -13.10
C ASP A 89 17.64 15.38 -13.90
N GLN A 90 16.42 15.91 -13.72
CA GLN A 90 15.21 15.48 -14.43
C GLN A 90 15.00 16.22 -15.76
N LEU A 91 15.75 17.27 -16.00
CA LEU A 91 15.61 18.12 -17.19
C LEU A 91 16.40 17.58 -18.40
N PRO A 92 15.95 17.81 -19.66
CA PRO A 92 14.72 18.51 -20.06
C PRO A 92 13.47 17.65 -19.93
N LEU A 93 12.34 18.25 -19.51
CA LEU A 93 11.09 17.57 -19.26
C LEU A 93 9.91 18.44 -19.71
N CYS A 94 8.95 17.86 -20.42
CA CYS A 94 7.75 18.56 -20.89
C CYS A 94 6.50 18.03 -20.14
N MET A 95 5.66 18.95 -19.68
CA MET A 95 4.39 18.60 -19.04
C MET A 95 3.44 17.91 -20.04
N ASN A 96 2.56 17.05 -19.52
CA ASN A 96 1.43 16.51 -20.27
C ASN A 96 0.11 16.75 -19.52
N THR A 97 -0.99 16.33 -20.14
CA THR A 97 -2.34 16.47 -19.59
C THR A 97 -2.46 15.96 -18.16
N SER A 98 -3.42 16.50 -17.44
CA SER A 98 -3.70 16.13 -16.04
C SER A 98 -2.58 16.42 -15.04
N THR A 99 -1.64 17.27 -15.39
CA THR A 99 -0.64 17.85 -14.49
C THR A 99 -0.75 19.36 -14.46
N ILE A 100 -0.55 19.97 -13.29
CA ILE A 100 -0.53 21.41 -13.11
C ILE A 100 0.81 21.81 -12.51
N ARG A 101 1.45 22.80 -13.11
CA ARG A 101 2.71 23.41 -12.68
C ARG A 101 2.45 24.68 -11.89
N PHE A 102 3.24 24.89 -10.86
CA PHE A 102 3.26 26.14 -10.08
C PHE A 102 4.66 26.76 -10.05
N LYS A 103 4.70 28.08 -10.14
CA LYS A 103 5.88 28.92 -9.89
C LYS A 103 5.49 30.04 -8.94
N THR A 104 6.38 30.43 -8.05
CA THR A 104 6.18 31.61 -7.22
C THR A 104 6.30 32.87 -8.08
N LEU A 105 5.39 33.84 -7.89
CA LEU A 105 5.42 35.14 -8.54
C LEU A 105 6.52 36.03 -7.96
N ASP A 106 6.72 35.94 -6.65
CA ASP A 106 7.76 36.68 -5.92
C ASP A 106 8.38 35.76 -4.85
N LYS A 107 9.66 35.42 -5.06
CA LYS A 107 10.42 34.56 -4.14
C LYS A 107 10.71 35.24 -2.78
N ASN A 108 10.56 36.54 -2.70
CA ASN A 108 10.69 37.29 -1.44
C ASN A 108 9.41 37.29 -0.59
N LYS A 109 8.29 36.82 -1.17
CA LYS A 109 7.01 36.71 -0.45
C LYS A 109 6.63 35.28 -0.16
N LEU A 110 6.89 34.33 -1.09
CA LEU A 110 6.53 32.95 -0.95
C LEU A 110 7.66 32.00 -1.36
N ASP A 111 8.04 31.11 -0.45
CA ASP A 111 8.87 29.97 -0.77
C ASP A 111 7.99 28.85 -1.37
N ILE A 112 8.36 28.31 -2.55
CA ILE A 112 7.60 27.26 -3.23
C ILE A 112 7.46 25.99 -2.40
N ARG A 113 8.40 25.70 -1.48
CA ARG A 113 8.35 24.55 -0.58
C ARG A 113 7.31 24.75 0.52
N TYR A 114 7.13 25.98 1.01
CA TYR A 114 6.04 26.31 1.93
C TYR A 114 4.69 26.08 1.24
N PHE A 115 4.55 26.54 -0.01
CA PHE A 115 3.36 26.29 -0.82
C PHE A 115 3.12 24.79 -1.04
N MET A 116 4.16 24.00 -1.33
CA MET A 116 4.06 22.54 -1.43
C MET A 116 3.54 21.91 -0.13
N TYR A 117 4.00 22.34 1.04
CA TYR A 117 3.50 21.84 2.31
C TYR A 117 2.05 22.26 2.59
N PHE A 118 1.69 23.50 2.22
CA PHE A 118 0.28 23.92 2.26
C PHE A 118 -0.60 22.99 1.40
N MET A 119 -0.19 22.65 0.19
CA MET A 119 -0.91 21.75 -0.69
C MET A 119 -1.05 20.31 -0.13
N LYS A 120 -0.16 19.89 0.77
CA LYS A 120 -0.26 18.61 1.50
C LYS A 120 -1.19 18.68 2.71
N SER A 121 -1.53 19.86 3.19
CA SER A 121 -2.28 20.06 4.43
C SER A 121 -3.75 19.65 4.31
N GLU A 122 -4.36 19.28 5.44
CA GLU A 122 -5.81 19.04 5.51
C GLU A 122 -6.62 20.31 5.19
N GLN A 123 -6.09 21.48 5.49
CA GLN A 123 -6.72 22.76 5.14
C GLN A 123 -6.91 22.91 3.62
N PHE A 124 -5.90 22.56 2.82
CA PHE A 124 -6.04 22.55 1.36
C PHE A 124 -7.02 21.46 0.89
N LYS A 125 -6.90 20.24 1.41
CA LYS A 125 -7.77 19.11 1.04
C LYS A 125 -9.24 19.42 1.32
N LEU A 126 -9.56 20.08 2.43
CA LEU A 126 -10.92 20.51 2.76
C LEU A 126 -11.44 21.60 1.80
N GLN A 127 -10.60 22.56 1.41
CA GLN A 127 -10.98 23.54 0.40
C GLN A 127 -11.23 22.87 -0.95
N LEU A 128 -10.36 21.96 -1.36
CA LEU A 128 -10.49 21.23 -2.61
C LEU A 128 -11.78 20.39 -2.66
N LYS A 129 -12.09 19.67 -1.58
CA LYS A 129 -13.35 18.89 -1.44
C LYS A 129 -14.61 19.75 -1.64
N LYS A 130 -14.61 20.98 -1.12
CA LYS A 130 -15.74 21.93 -1.27
C LYS A 130 -15.88 22.47 -2.70
N LEU A 131 -14.77 22.57 -3.44
CA LEU A 131 -14.74 23.12 -4.79
C LEU A 131 -15.08 22.08 -5.87
N ILE A 132 -14.95 20.80 -5.53
CA ILE A 132 -15.18 19.68 -6.46
C ILE A 132 -16.42 18.92 -5.96
N THR A 133 -17.54 19.08 -6.63
CA THR A 133 -18.79 18.38 -6.32
C THR A 133 -18.96 17.16 -7.24
N GLY A 134 -19.39 16.04 -6.70
CA GLY A 134 -20.07 14.97 -7.44
C GLY A 134 -19.24 13.78 -7.93
N SER A 135 -17.95 13.60 -7.60
CA SER A 135 -17.23 12.38 -7.99
C SER A 135 -16.26 11.84 -6.95
N ALA A 136 -16.14 10.52 -6.87
CA ALA A 136 -15.17 9.83 -6.02
C ALA A 136 -13.71 10.08 -6.43
N GLN A 137 -13.48 10.56 -7.66
CA GLN A 137 -12.17 10.93 -8.20
C GLN A 137 -12.08 12.43 -8.43
N LEU A 138 -10.94 13.01 -8.04
CA LEU A 138 -10.65 14.41 -8.27
C LEU A 138 -10.47 14.69 -9.76
N ASN A 139 -11.22 15.70 -10.23
CA ASN A 139 -11.03 16.34 -11.53
C ASN A 139 -11.14 17.84 -11.29
N PHE A 140 -10.02 18.54 -11.29
CA PHE A 140 -9.97 19.98 -11.07
C PHE A 140 -8.94 20.63 -11.98
N GLY A 141 -9.14 21.89 -12.25
CA GLY A 141 -8.25 22.68 -13.11
C GLY A 141 -7.96 24.07 -12.52
N PRO A 142 -7.31 24.93 -13.28
CA PRO A 142 -6.95 26.29 -12.87
C PRO A 142 -8.11 27.12 -12.31
N SER A 143 -9.32 26.96 -12.84
CA SER A 143 -10.54 27.69 -12.36
C SER A 143 -10.88 27.37 -10.91
N HIS A 144 -10.71 26.11 -10.48
CA HIS A 144 -10.93 25.70 -9.09
C HIS A 144 -9.80 26.24 -8.18
N LEU A 145 -8.55 26.15 -8.65
CA LEU A 145 -7.39 26.59 -7.89
C LEU A 145 -7.42 28.10 -7.60
N LYS A 146 -7.93 28.93 -8.51
CA LYS A 146 -8.11 30.37 -8.29
C LYS A 146 -8.97 30.71 -7.06
N LYS A 147 -9.83 29.77 -6.61
CA LYS A 147 -10.71 29.94 -5.44
C LYS A 147 -10.08 29.43 -4.13
N VAL A 148 -8.89 28.84 -4.17
CA VAL A 148 -8.17 28.35 -2.99
C VAL A 148 -7.51 29.52 -2.27
N LYS A 149 -7.60 29.53 -0.94
CA LYS A 149 -7.00 30.55 -0.07
C LYS A 149 -5.86 29.98 0.77
N ILE A 150 -4.80 30.75 0.93
CA ILE A 150 -3.62 30.42 1.74
C ILE A 150 -3.32 31.56 2.73
N SER A 151 -2.75 31.21 3.87
CA SER A 151 -2.08 32.16 4.76
C SER A 151 -0.59 32.12 4.48
N VAL A 152 0.00 33.27 4.14
CA VAL A 152 1.41 33.40 3.79
C VAL A 152 2.08 34.28 4.86
N PRO A 153 2.74 33.68 5.86
CA PRO A 153 3.51 34.45 6.85
C PRO A 153 4.81 34.97 6.24
N GLU A 154 5.55 35.77 7.00
CA GLU A 154 6.87 36.23 6.61
C GLU A 154 7.82 35.08 6.23
N LEU A 155 8.76 35.34 5.31
CA LEU A 155 9.69 34.33 4.80
C LEU A 155 10.49 33.60 5.92
N LYS A 156 10.85 34.33 6.96
CA LYS A 156 11.55 33.75 8.12
C LYS A 156 10.73 32.63 8.74
N ILE A 157 9.45 32.86 8.98
CA ILE A 157 8.50 31.87 9.56
C ILE A 157 8.27 30.73 8.57
N GLN A 158 8.13 31.02 7.25
CA GLN A 158 8.01 29.96 6.23
C GLN A 158 9.22 29.02 6.25
N LYS A 159 10.44 29.55 6.31
CA LYS A 159 11.69 28.76 6.38
C LYS A 159 11.77 27.90 7.65
N GLU A 160 11.30 28.43 8.79
CA GLU A 160 11.21 27.65 10.02
C GLU A 160 10.24 26.45 9.89
N TYR A 161 9.04 26.67 9.32
CA TYR A 161 8.09 25.60 9.05
C TYR A 161 8.64 24.56 8.07
N ILE A 162 9.25 25.01 6.96
CA ILE A 162 9.89 24.13 5.98
C ILE A 162 10.94 23.26 6.66
N SER A 163 11.85 23.88 7.43
CA SER A 163 12.92 23.13 8.13
C SER A 163 12.36 22.07 9.07
N LYS A 164 11.33 22.39 9.86
CA LYS A 164 10.67 21.43 10.77
C LYS A 164 10.02 20.30 9.99
N LEU A 165 9.25 20.60 8.93
CA LEU A 165 8.53 19.61 8.12
C LEU A 165 9.48 18.73 7.30
N ASP A 166 10.58 19.27 6.81
CA ASP A 166 11.64 18.49 6.15
C ASP A 166 12.28 17.50 7.11
N ASN A 167 12.62 17.92 8.33
CA ASN A 167 13.19 17.04 9.35
C ASN A 167 12.22 15.92 9.71
N ILE A 168 10.94 16.24 9.90
CA ILE A 168 9.89 15.22 10.14
C ILE A 168 9.81 14.24 8.97
N THR A 169 9.77 14.72 7.73
CA THR A 169 9.72 13.88 6.52
C THR A 169 10.94 12.98 6.44
N LYS A 170 12.13 13.52 6.69
CA LYS A 170 13.38 12.75 6.72
C LYS A 170 13.36 11.66 7.78
N ILE A 171 12.88 11.96 8.99
CA ILE A 171 12.75 10.96 10.07
C ILE A 171 11.78 9.84 9.65
N ILE A 172 10.65 10.18 9.04
CA ILE A 172 9.68 9.20 8.54
C ILE A 172 10.30 8.30 7.46
N ASP A 173 11.05 8.88 6.51
CA ASP A 173 11.73 8.12 5.45
C ASP A 173 12.77 7.15 6.04
N ILE A 174 13.57 7.60 7.02
CA ILE A 174 14.55 6.76 7.73
C ILE A 174 13.83 5.60 8.44
N LYS A 175 12.76 5.87 9.19
CA LYS A 175 11.98 4.84 9.88
C LYS A 175 11.36 3.82 8.92
N ASN A 176 10.84 4.28 7.77
CA ASN A 176 10.33 3.37 6.73
C ASN A 176 11.44 2.46 6.18
N LYS A 177 12.63 3.02 5.90
CA LYS A 177 13.80 2.27 5.45
C LYS A 177 14.23 1.23 6.47
N GLN A 178 14.25 1.58 7.75
CA GLN A 178 14.56 0.63 8.84
C GLN A 178 13.57 -0.54 8.88
N ILE A 179 12.27 -0.28 8.76
CA ILE A 179 11.25 -1.33 8.71
C ILE A 179 11.45 -2.25 7.51
N MET A 180 11.79 -1.69 6.34
CA MET A 180 12.11 -2.50 5.15
C MET A 180 13.34 -3.39 5.37
N GLN A 181 14.40 -2.85 5.98
CA GLN A 181 15.63 -3.61 6.31
C GLN A 181 15.34 -4.74 7.31
N LEU A 182 14.53 -4.48 8.35
CA LEU A 182 14.13 -5.50 9.32
C LEU A 182 13.29 -6.61 8.67
N ASN A 183 12.41 -6.27 7.71
CA ASN A 183 11.67 -7.28 6.93
C ASN A 183 12.61 -8.11 6.05
N GLN A 184 13.63 -7.49 5.46
CA GLN A 184 14.62 -8.21 4.67
C GLN A 184 15.48 -9.11 5.55
N LEU A 185 15.84 -8.68 6.76
CA LEU A 185 16.59 -9.49 7.72
C LEU A 185 15.82 -10.76 8.09
N ILE A 186 14.50 -10.69 8.32
CA ILE A 186 13.69 -11.90 8.59
C ILE A 186 13.77 -12.88 7.41
N LYS A 187 13.69 -12.39 6.17
CA LYS A 187 13.79 -13.23 4.98
C LYS A 187 15.16 -13.88 4.84
N SER A 188 16.23 -13.09 5.03
CA SER A 188 17.61 -13.59 4.97
C SER A 188 17.87 -14.63 6.04
N LEU A 189 17.43 -14.39 7.27
CA LEU A 189 17.54 -15.33 8.38
C LEU A 189 16.82 -16.66 8.08
N PHE A 190 15.62 -16.59 7.47
CA PHE A 190 14.89 -17.80 7.07
C PHE A 190 15.67 -18.60 6.04
N VAL A 191 16.16 -17.94 4.97
CA VAL A 191 16.92 -18.59 3.90
C VAL A 191 18.27 -19.17 4.43
N GLU A 192 18.94 -18.43 5.31
CA GLU A 192 20.17 -18.91 5.95
C GLU A 192 19.95 -20.19 6.76
N MET A 193 18.89 -20.19 7.59
CA MET A 193 18.62 -21.33 8.48
C MET A 193 17.99 -22.53 7.75
N PHE A 194 17.10 -22.29 6.79
CA PHE A 194 16.24 -23.33 6.23
C PHE A 194 16.28 -23.47 4.72
N GLY A 195 16.90 -22.53 3.99
CA GLY A 195 16.93 -22.51 2.54
C GLY A 195 15.60 -22.09 1.91
N ASP A 196 15.41 -22.48 0.66
CA ASP A 196 14.15 -22.27 -0.05
C ASP A 196 13.09 -23.27 0.42
N PRO A 197 11.89 -22.80 0.87
CA PRO A 197 10.87 -23.69 1.44
C PRO A 197 10.18 -24.60 0.41
N ILE A 198 10.32 -24.32 -0.89
CA ILE A 198 9.72 -25.13 -1.96
C ILE A 198 10.76 -26.02 -2.62
N LEU A 199 11.93 -25.45 -3.00
CA LEU A 199 13.03 -26.23 -3.59
C LEU A 199 13.71 -27.16 -2.57
N ASN A 200 13.57 -26.83 -1.28
CA ASN A 200 14.15 -27.59 -0.18
C ASN A 200 15.64 -27.96 -0.40
N ASN A 201 16.43 -26.98 -0.81
CA ASN A 201 17.85 -27.18 -1.13
C ASN A 201 18.71 -27.63 0.07
N LYS A 202 18.18 -27.53 1.30
CA LYS A 202 18.79 -28.06 2.53
C LYS A 202 18.34 -29.47 2.89
N LYS A 203 17.53 -30.10 2.05
CA LYS A 203 17.02 -31.49 2.23
C LYS A 203 16.37 -31.71 3.60
N LEU A 204 15.62 -30.72 4.10
CA LEU A 204 14.89 -30.84 5.36
C LEU A 204 13.70 -31.82 5.20
N PRO A 205 13.24 -32.50 6.26
CA PRO A 205 12.00 -33.26 6.21
C PRO A 205 10.85 -32.39 5.73
N ILE A 206 9.91 -32.97 4.98
CA ILE A 206 8.70 -32.29 4.51
C ILE A 206 7.50 -33.01 5.10
N LYS A 207 6.52 -32.24 5.60
CA LYS A 207 5.20 -32.72 6.00
C LYS A 207 4.11 -32.03 5.20
N LYS A 208 2.98 -32.69 4.99
CA LYS A 208 1.80 -32.02 4.46
C LYS A 208 1.15 -31.16 5.55
N LEU A 209 0.59 -30.02 5.19
CA LEU A 209 -0.03 -29.13 6.18
C LEU A 209 -1.13 -29.85 6.98
N LYS A 210 -1.91 -30.74 6.36
CA LYS A 210 -2.91 -31.57 7.05
C LYS A 210 -2.34 -32.41 8.20
N ASP A 211 -1.10 -32.89 8.06
CA ASP A 211 -0.45 -33.73 9.08
C ASP A 211 -0.09 -32.93 10.34
N LEU A 212 -0.02 -31.60 10.21
CA LEU A 212 0.28 -30.64 11.27
C LEU A 212 -0.97 -30.00 11.88
N THR A 213 -2.17 -30.33 11.38
CA THR A 213 -3.41 -29.64 11.75
C THR A 213 -4.40 -30.52 12.48
N ILE A 214 -5.23 -29.92 13.33
CA ILE A 214 -6.43 -30.52 13.91
C ILE A 214 -7.58 -30.40 12.90
N THR A 215 -7.69 -29.23 12.25
CA THR A 215 -8.75 -28.99 11.28
C THR A 215 -8.35 -27.96 10.21
N ILE A 216 -8.84 -28.18 9.00
CA ILE A 216 -8.81 -27.23 7.89
C ILE A 216 -10.24 -27.13 7.38
N LEU A 217 -10.81 -25.92 7.45
CA LEU A 217 -12.17 -25.68 6.94
C LEU A 217 -12.31 -24.29 6.31
N SER A 218 -13.23 -24.19 5.36
CA SER A 218 -13.65 -22.89 4.83
C SER A 218 -14.66 -22.28 5.79
N GLY A 219 -14.59 -20.97 5.97
CA GLY A 219 -15.64 -20.23 6.64
C GLY A 219 -16.98 -20.33 5.89
N THR A 220 -17.99 -19.72 6.44
CA THR A 220 -19.35 -19.72 5.88
C THR A 220 -19.84 -18.28 5.73
N THR A 221 -20.53 -17.96 4.64
CA THR A 221 -21.25 -16.72 4.53
C THR A 221 -22.61 -16.88 5.21
N PRO A 222 -23.01 -16.01 6.15
CA PRO A 222 -24.29 -16.14 6.83
C PRO A 222 -25.45 -16.00 5.86
N LYS A 223 -26.59 -16.65 6.16
CA LYS A 223 -27.83 -16.47 5.39
C LYS A 223 -28.22 -14.99 5.39
N GLY A 224 -28.42 -14.40 4.21
CA GLY A 224 -28.70 -12.96 4.04
C GLY A 224 -27.46 -12.12 3.68
N GLY A 225 -26.25 -12.70 3.71
CA GLY A 225 -25.01 -12.03 3.29
C GLY A 225 -24.74 -10.76 4.12
N GLU A 226 -24.46 -9.65 3.46
CA GLU A 226 -24.15 -8.36 4.13
C GLU A 226 -25.34 -7.75 4.89
N LYS A 227 -26.57 -8.17 4.59
CA LYS A 227 -27.80 -7.67 5.27
C LYS A 227 -27.87 -8.07 6.74
N VAL A 228 -27.13 -9.08 7.17
CA VAL A 228 -27.10 -9.52 8.57
C VAL A 228 -25.91 -8.93 9.36
N TYR A 229 -25.14 -8.05 8.75
CA TYR A 229 -24.08 -7.35 9.46
C TYR A 229 -24.69 -6.27 10.35
N ILE A 230 -24.09 -6.10 11.51
CA ILE A 230 -24.50 -5.14 12.54
C ILE A 230 -23.33 -4.21 12.87
N ASP A 231 -23.59 -3.10 13.54
CA ASP A 231 -22.57 -2.08 13.84
C ASP A 231 -21.53 -2.55 14.88
N SER A 232 -21.93 -3.47 15.77
CA SER A 232 -21.05 -4.02 16.80
C SER A 232 -21.48 -5.44 17.20
N GLY A 233 -20.53 -6.31 17.58
CA GLY A 233 -20.80 -7.69 17.95
C GLY A 233 -19.59 -8.59 17.79
N ILE A 234 -19.80 -9.81 17.27
CA ILE A 234 -18.74 -10.76 16.99
C ILE A 234 -17.99 -10.36 15.71
N GLU A 235 -16.68 -10.20 15.79
CA GLU A 235 -15.84 -9.86 14.63
C GLU A 235 -15.99 -10.91 13.52
N PHE A 236 -16.26 -10.45 12.29
CA PHE A 236 -16.44 -11.31 11.13
C PHE A 236 -15.44 -10.97 10.04
N TYR A 237 -14.40 -11.79 9.91
CA TYR A 237 -13.30 -11.54 8.99
C TYR A 237 -13.61 -12.03 7.58
N ARG A 238 -13.50 -11.10 6.63
CA ARG A 238 -13.62 -11.35 5.19
C ARG A 238 -12.23 -11.35 4.55
N SER A 239 -12.11 -11.80 3.30
CA SER A 239 -10.82 -11.86 2.59
C SER A 239 -10.08 -10.52 2.54
N GLN A 240 -10.79 -9.39 2.52
CA GLN A 240 -10.17 -8.05 2.55
C GLN A 240 -9.50 -7.72 3.88
N ASN A 241 -9.93 -8.36 4.96
CA ASN A 241 -9.32 -8.19 6.28
C ASN A 241 -8.00 -8.95 6.42
N ILE A 242 -7.79 -10.02 5.64
CA ILE A 242 -6.59 -10.87 5.74
C ILE A 242 -5.51 -10.34 4.81
N TRP A 243 -4.35 -10.00 5.39
CA TRP A 243 -3.15 -9.58 4.69
C TRP A 243 -1.96 -10.47 5.08
N LYS A 244 -0.81 -10.29 4.40
CA LYS A 244 0.42 -11.02 4.76
C LYS A 244 0.82 -10.69 6.20
N ASN A 245 0.72 -11.66 7.10
CA ASN A 245 1.02 -11.52 8.53
C ASN A 245 0.28 -10.38 9.25
N LYS A 246 -0.91 -10.00 8.79
CA LYS A 246 -1.70 -8.93 9.42
C LYS A 246 -3.19 -9.13 9.18
N ILE A 247 -4.00 -8.93 10.20
CA ILE A 247 -5.45 -8.78 10.09
C ILE A 247 -5.75 -7.28 10.17
N LYS A 248 -6.41 -6.73 9.14
CA LYS A 248 -6.85 -5.33 9.08
C LYS A 248 -8.24 -5.20 9.66
N LYS A 249 -8.42 -4.23 10.52
CA LYS A 249 -9.71 -3.93 11.18
C LYS A 249 -10.40 -2.67 10.65
N ASP A 250 -9.85 -2.02 9.62
CA ASP A 250 -10.36 -0.75 9.08
C ASP A 250 -11.76 -0.87 8.46
N ASP A 251 -12.13 -2.06 7.97
CA ASP A 251 -13.43 -2.39 7.38
C ASP A 251 -13.84 -3.78 7.88
N ILE A 252 -14.04 -3.89 9.21
CA ILE A 252 -14.48 -5.12 9.82
C ILE A 252 -16.01 -5.20 9.82
N ALA A 253 -16.56 -6.36 9.48
CA ALA A 253 -17.96 -6.65 9.66
C ALA A 253 -18.18 -7.29 11.04
N TYR A 254 -19.38 -7.10 11.59
CA TYR A 254 -19.80 -7.75 12.82
C TYR A 254 -21.06 -8.56 12.57
N ILE A 255 -21.22 -9.68 13.30
CA ILE A 255 -22.41 -10.51 13.30
C ILE A 255 -22.95 -10.65 14.72
N ASP A 256 -24.24 -10.93 14.84
CA ASP A 256 -24.87 -11.18 16.14
C ASP A 256 -24.49 -12.55 16.72
N GLN A 257 -24.76 -12.75 17.99
CA GLN A 257 -24.43 -13.97 18.72
C GLN A 257 -25.15 -15.20 18.13
N LYS A 258 -26.40 -15.07 17.70
CA LYS A 258 -27.19 -16.16 17.11
C LYS A 258 -26.60 -16.62 15.78
N THR A 259 -26.20 -15.68 14.92
CA THR A 259 -25.51 -15.95 13.66
C THR A 259 -24.15 -16.64 13.93
N HIS A 260 -23.40 -16.17 14.92
CA HIS A 260 -22.14 -16.78 15.33
C HIS A 260 -22.31 -18.23 15.79
N GLU A 261 -23.30 -18.51 16.61
CA GLU A 261 -23.60 -19.87 17.10
C GLU A 261 -23.95 -20.82 15.95
N ASN A 262 -24.74 -20.36 14.98
CA ASN A 262 -25.03 -21.14 13.77
C ASN A 262 -23.78 -21.43 12.93
N MET A 263 -22.73 -20.65 13.12
CA MET A 263 -21.45 -20.76 12.40
C MET A 263 -20.31 -21.24 13.32
N LYS A 264 -20.60 -21.88 14.44
CA LYS A 264 -19.64 -22.26 15.49
C LYS A 264 -18.44 -23.07 14.95
N LYS A 265 -18.61 -23.86 13.88
CA LYS A 265 -17.53 -24.64 13.27
C LYS A 265 -16.37 -23.77 12.76
N SER A 266 -16.66 -22.55 12.28
CA SER A 266 -15.66 -21.58 11.76
C SER A 266 -15.28 -20.52 12.79
N SER A 267 -15.64 -20.71 14.06
CA SER A 267 -15.24 -19.83 15.16
C SER A 267 -13.75 -19.97 15.45
N LEU A 268 -13.08 -18.82 15.60
CA LEU A 268 -11.63 -18.74 15.70
C LEU A 268 -11.11 -18.98 17.10
N LYS A 269 -9.92 -19.57 17.17
CA LYS A 269 -9.10 -19.68 18.39
C LYS A 269 -7.78 -18.96 18.20
N TYR A 270 -7.21 -18.53 19.30
CA TYR A 270 -5.87 -17.97 19.34
C TYR A 270 -4.87 -18.90 18.62
N ASN A 271 -4.03 -18.35 17.77
CA ASN A 271 -3.08 -19.06 16.89
C ASN A 271 -3.66 -19.76 15.65
N ASP A 272 -4.94 -19.65 15.36
CA ASP A 272 -5.47 -20.14 14.08
C ASP A 272 -4.82 -19.36 12.91
N LEU A 273 -4.40 -20.07 11.87
CA LEU A 273 -3.96 -19.48 10.62
C LEU A 273 -5.16 -19.24 9.71
N LEU A 274 -5.26 -18.04 9.14
CA LEU A 274 -6.31 -17.63 8.22
C LEU A 274 -5.71 -17.50 6.82
N ILE A 275 -6.20 -18.27 5.85
CA ILE A 275 -5.70 -18.28 4.47
C ILE A 275 -6.81 -17.85 3.52
N THR A 276 -6.58 -16.80 2.73
CA THR A 276 -7.57 -16.35 1.74
C THR A 276 -7.66 -17.29 0.55
N LYS A 277 -8.90 -17.56 0.13
CA LYS A 277 -9.22 -18.57 -0.87
C LYS A 277 -9.05 -18.11 -2.31
N THR A 278 -9.41 -16.87 -2.63
CA THR A 278 -9.55 -16.38 -4.00
C THR A 278 -8.76 -15.09 -4.23
N GLY A 279 -8.31 -14.90 -5.46
CA GLY A 279 -7.66 -13.66 -5.88
C GLY A 279 -7.25 -13.68 -7.36
N ARG A 280 -6.83 -12.51 -7.86
CA ARG A 280 -6.26 -12.37 -9.20
C ARG A 280 -4.79 -12.73 -9.17
N ILE A 281 -4.31 -13.56 -10.12
CA ILE A 281 -2.90 -13.97 -10.15
C ILE A 281 -1.96 -12.90 -10.73
N ASN A 282 -2.48 -12.04 -11.59
CA ASN A 282 -1.70 -11.04 -12.33
C ASN A 282 -1.62 -9.67 -11.62
N THR A 283 -1.96 -9.60 -10.33
CA THR A 283 -1.88 -8.37 -9.54
C THR A 283 -0.88 -8.50 -8.42
N GLU A 284 -0.05 -7.48 -8.22
CA GLU A 284 0.95 -7.42 -7.14
C GLU A 284 0.31 -7.62 -5.76
N ASN A 285 -0.87 -7.04 -5.56
CA ASN A 285 -1.61 -7.09 -4.30
C ASN A 285 -2.74 -8.14 -4.31
N SER A 286 -2.52 -9.28 -4.99
CA SER A 286 -3.49 -10.37 -5.01
C SER A 286 -3.94 -10.78 -3.60
N SER A 287 -5.23 -11.06 -3.47
CA SER A 287 -5.77 -11.67 -2.24
C SER A 287 -5.57 -13.19 -2.18
N LEU A 288 -5.11 -13.85 -3.24
CA LEU A 288 -4.93 -15.29 -3.28
C LEU A 288 -3.82 -15.73 -2.31
N GLY A 289 -4.15 -16.63 -1.38
CA GLY A 289 -3.17 -17.23 -0.46
C GLY A 289 -2.57 -16.28 0.57
N ARG A 290 -3.15 -15.09 0.80
CA ARG A 290 -2.71 -14.26 1.93
C ARG A 290 -2.94 -15.03 3.21
N THR A 291 -1.93 -15.01 4.09
CA THR A 291 -2.00 -15.73 5.36
C THR A 291 -1.69 -14.80 6.52
N ALA A 292 -2.48 -14.91 7.59
CA ALA A 292 -2.28 -14.23 8.87
C ALA A 292 -2.62 -15.15 10.03
N ILE A 293 -2.11 -14.84 11.23
CA ILE A 293 -2.46 -15.52 12.47
C ILE A 293 -3.53 -14.72 13.20
N TYR A 294 -4.56 -15.39 13.68
CA TYR A 294 -5.52 -14.81 14.60
C TYR A 294 -4.94 -14.70 16.01
N ARG A 295 -4.98 -13.51 16.59
CA ARG A 295 -4.43 -13.18 17.93
C ARG A 295 -5.50 -12.66 18.91
N GLY A 296 -6.77 -12.77 18.53
CA GLY A 296 -7.87 -12.38 19.40
C GLY A 296 -8.27 -13.49 20.39
N GLU A 297 -9.32 -13.22 21.15
CA GLU A 297 -9.88 -14.16 22.12
C GLU A 297 -10.52 -15.38 21.44
N ASN A 298 -10.44 -16.52 22.12
CA ASN A 298 -11.05 -17.76 21.64
C ASN A 298 -12.56 -17.59 21.47
N TYR A 299 -13.08 -18.01 20.31
CA TYR A 299 -14.51 -18.02 20.00
C TYR A 299 -15.21 -16.64 19.95
N LYS A 300 -14.43 -15.56 19.83
CA LYS A 300 -14.94 -14.18 19.72
C LYS A 300 -14.86 -13.61 18.28
N ALA A 301 -14.57 -14.46 17.31
CA ALA A 301 -14.55 -14.07 15.91
C ALA A 301 -14.91 -15.24 14.99
N ASN A 302 -15.30 -14.90 13.76
CA ASN A 302 -15.64 -15.86 12.73
C ASN A 302 -15.09 -15.42 11.36
N ILE A 303 -15.15 -16.29 10.34
CA ILE A 303 -14.64 -16.04 9.00
C ILE A 303 -15.68 -16.34 7.93
N ASN A 304 -15.62 -15.60 6.82
CA ASN A 304 -16.49 -15.82 5.66
C ASN A 304 -16.01 -16.99 4.77
N GLY A 305 -16.85 -17.40 3.82
CA GLY A 305 -16.59 -18.49 2.87
C GLY A 305 -15.38 -18.30 1.95
N HIS A 306 -14.76 -17.13 1.93
CA HIS A 306 -13.54 -16.83 1.15
C HIS A 306 -12.25 -16.91 1.97
N VAL A 307 -12.33 -17.38 3.21
CA VAL A 307 -11.19 -17.57 4.11
C VAL A 307 -11.21 -19.00 4.63
N TYR A 308 -10.06 -19.66 4.64
CA TYR A 308 -9.84 -20.92 5.32
C TYR A 308 -9.31 -20.68 6.73
N LEU A 309 -9.83 -21.42 7.67
CA LEU A 309 -9.28 -21.64 9.01
C LEU A 309 -8.39 -22.86 8.97
N VAL A 310 -7.16 -22.72 9.44
CA VAL A 310 -6.20 -23.80 9.64
C VAL A 310 -5.79 -23.80 11.10
N ARG A 311 -6.28 -24.75 11.86
CA ARG A 311 -5.98 -24.93 13.30
C ARG A 311 -4.91 -25.99 13.46
N LEU A 312 -3.77 -25.59 13.97
CA LEU A 312 -2.63 -26.48 14.18
C LEU A 312 -2.81 -27.35 15.42
N LYS A 313 -2.07 -28.47 15.46
CA LYS A 313 -1.89 -29.26 16.67
C LYS A 313 -1.13 -28.47 17.72
N GLU A 314 -1.33 -28.77 19.01
CA GLU A 314 -0.78 -27.96 20.14
C GLU A 314 0.74 -27.76 20.08
N ASN A 315 1.46 -28.77 19.67
CA ASN A 315 2.93 -28.73 19.62
C ASN A 315 3.49 -28.11 18.33
N GLU A 316 2.65 -27.61 17.43
CA GLU A 316 3.11 -26.99 16.18
C GLU A 316 3.38 -25.49 16.36
N ASN A 317 4.29 -24.97 15.55
CA ASN A 317 4.72 -23.58 15.63
C ASN A 317 4.00 -22.72 14.57
N PRO A 318 2.94 -21.96 14.92
CA PRO A 318 2.17 -21.17 13.95
C PRO A 318 2.99 -20.05 13.30
N GLU A 319 3.93 -19.42 14.02
CA GLU A 319 4.80 -18.39 13.47
C GLU A 319 5.74 -18.95 12.40
N PHE A 320 6.33 -20.14 12.65
CA PHE A 320 7.21 -20.78 11.68
C PHE A 320 6.43 -21.14 10.40
N ILE A 321 5.26 -21.77 10.53
CA ILE A 321 4.42 -22.14 9.39
C ILE A 321 3.95 -20.88 8.64
N LEU A 322 3.53 -19.82 9.34
CA LEU A 322 3.18 -18.55 8.72
C LEU A 322 4.33 -18.02 7.84
N ARG A 323 5.57 -18.03 8.34
CA ARG A 323 6.73 -17.49 7.57
C ARG A 323 6.99 -18.28 6.28
N ILE A 324 6.73 -19.57 6.27
CA ILE A 324 6.74 -20.38 5.05
C ILE A 324 5.64 -19.88 4.09
N LEU A 325 4.39 -19.86 4.55
CA LEU A 325 3.21 -19.59 3.71
C LEU A 325 3.21 -18.18 3.10
N ILE A 326 3.83 -17.19 3.76
CA ILE A 326 3.91 -15.81 3.25
C ILE A 326 5.18 -15.51 2.47
N SER A 327 6.09 -16.47 2.32
CA SER A 327 7.32 -16.29 1.52
C SER A 327 6.97 -16.11 0.03
N ASN A 328 7.84 -15.41 -0.71
CA ASN A 328 7.60 -15.19 -2.13
C ASN A 328 7.59 -16.51 -2.91
N GLN A 329 8.51 -17.42 -2.59
CA GLN A 329 8.59 -18.74 -3.21
C GLN A 329 7.30 -19.54 -2.98
N TYR A 330 6.74 -19.45 -1.78
CA TYR A 330 5.51 -20.15 -1.46
C TYR A 330 4.29 -19.54 -2.16
N LEU A 331 4.26 -18.23 -2.34
CA LEU A 331 3.22 -17.55 -3.11
C LEU A 331 3.26 -17.92 -4.59
N GLU A 332 4.45 -18.11 -5.18
CA GLU A 332 4.57 -18.65 -6.55
C GLU A 332 4.08 -20.10 -6.63
N TYR A 333 4.41 -20.91 -5.64
CA TYR A 333 3.87 -22.27 -5.55
C TYR A 333 2.34 -22.26 -5.44
N ILE A 334 1.74 -21.41 -4.62
CA ILE A 334 0.28 -21.26 -4.54
C ILE A 334 -0.31 -20.90 -5.91
N ARG A 335 0.32 -20.00 -6.66
CA ARG A 335 -0.11 -19.62 -8.01
C ARG A 335 -0.05 -20.78 -8.99
N SER A 336 0.91 -21.68 -8.85
CA SER A 336 1.05 -22.86 -9.73
C SER A 336 0.01 -23.93 -9.48
N VAL A 337 -0.42 -24.13 -8.23
CA VAL A 337 -1.36 -25.20 -7.86
C VAL A 337 -2.84 -24.76 -7.85
N CYS A 338 -3.12 -23.44 -7.78
CA CYS A 338 -4.48 -22.94 -7.72
C CYS A 338 -5.25 -23.18 -9.04
N VAL A 339 -6.57 -23.28 -8.96
CA VAL A 339 -7.48 -23.55 -10.08
C VAL A 339 -8.40 -22.37 -10.38
N GLY A 340 -8.95 -22.29 -11.58
CA GLY A 340 -9.89 -21.24 -12.01
C GLY A 340 -9.57 -20.65 -13.36
N GLY A 341 -10.19 -19.52 -13.71
CA GLY A 341 -10.01 -18.83 -14.99
C GLY A 341 -8.65 -18.13 -15.12
N ILE A 342 -8.46 -17.45 -16.25
CA ILE A 342 -7.18 -16.81 -16.63
C ILE A 342 -6.74 -15.77 -15.59
N ASP A 343 -7.66 -14.99 -15.05
CA ASP A 343 -7.35 -13.87 -14.13
C ASP A 343 -7.69 -14.18 -12.67
N LYS A 344 -8.88 -14.74 -12.39
CA LYS A 344 -9.34 -15.04 -11.04
C LYS A 344 -9.21 -16.52 -10.73
N ARG A 345 -8.41 -16.84 -9.73
CA ARG A 345 -8.14 -18.20 -9.30
C ARG A 345 -8.48 -18.44 -7.83
N GLN A 346 -8.57 -19.72 -7.45
CA GLN A 346 -8.88 -20.11 -6.09
C GLN A 346 -8.10 -21.33 -5.62
N LEU A 347 -7.87 -21.38 -4.32
CA LEU A 347 -7.45 -22.57 -3.59
C LEU A 347 -8.70 -23.36 -3.18
N ASN A 348 -8.64 -24.68 -3.28
CA ASN A 348 -9.60 -25.56 -2.64
C ASN A 348 -8.98 -26.20 -1.39
N LYS A 349 -9.80 -26.91 -0.62
CA LYS A 349 -9.36 -27.55 0.63
C LYS A 349 -8.20 -28.52 0.39
N ASN A 350 -8.31 -29.36 -0.66
CA ASN A 350 -7.27 -30.34 -0.99
C ASN A 350 -5.91 -29.70 -1.30
N HIS A 351 -5.89 -28.52 -1.93
CA HIS A 351 -4.63 -27.79 -2.14
C HIS A 351 -3.97 -27.44 -0.80
N ILE A 352 -4.74 -26.87 0.14
CA ILE A 352 -4.23 -26.45 1.45
C ILE A 352 -3.81 -27.66 2.29
N GLU A 353 -4.58 -28.74 2.28
CA GLU A 353 -4.24 -29.98 2.97
C GLU A 353 -2.91 -30.57 2.52
N ASN A 354 -2.60 -30.47 1.23
CA ASN A 354 -1.37 -31.01 0.63
C ASN A 354 -0.23 -30.00 0.54
N PHE A 355 -0.35 -28.80 1.10
CA PHE A 355 0.73 -27.81 1.12
C PHE A 355 2.00 -28.42 1.74
N PRO A 356 3.14 -28.45 1.00
CA PRO A 356 4.40 -28.96 1.51
C PRO A 356 5.01 -27.98 2.52
N ILE A 357 5.29 -28.44 3.72
CA ILE A 357 5.89 -27.64 4.79
C ILE A 357 7.23 -28.27 5.14
N ILE A 358 8.33 -27.58 4.91
CA ILE A 358 9.64 -28.00 5.43
C ILE A 358 9.56 -28.06 6.95
N TYR A 359 10.10 -29.12 7.54
CA TYR A 359 9.89 -29.43 8.94
C TYR A 359 11.20 -29.70 9.68
N PRO A 360 12.04 -28.66 9.91
CA PRO A 360 13.25 -28.79 10.73
C PRO A 360 12.88 -29.14 12.18
N SER A 361 13.88 -29.48 13.00
CA SER A 361 13.66 -29.77 14.42
C SER A 361 12.91 -28.63 15.12
N LYS A 362 12.09 -28.96 16.12
CA LYS A 362 11.34 -27.98 16.92
C LYS A 362 12.24 -26.92 17.56
N GLU A 363 13.43 -27.31 17.96
CA GLU A 363 14.43 -26.40 18.50
C GLU A 363 14.85 -25.33 17.47
N LYS A 364 15.18 -25.74 16.24
CA LYS A 364 15.52 -24.78 15.16
C LYS A 364 14.36 -23.86 14.83
N GLN A 365 13.12 -24.40 14.79
CA GLN A 365 11.93 -23.58 14.61
C GLN A 365 11.79 -22.53 15.73
N LYS A 366 11.99 -22.92 17.00
CA LYS A 366 11.92 -22.04 18.18
C LYS A 366 13.00 -20.97 18.16
N ILE A 367 14.24 -21.32 17.83
CA ILE A 367 15.34 -20.36 17.69
C ILE A 367 14.99 -19.29 16.65
N PHE A 368 14.51 -19.71 15.49
CA PHE A 368 14.10 -18.79 14.42
C PHE A 368 12.97 -17.87 14.88
N THR A 369 11.88 -18.41 15.44
CA THR A 369 10.72 -17.61 15.84
C THR A 369 11.03 -16.66 16.98
N ASN A 370 11.91 -17.01 17.90
CA ASN A 370 12.39 -16.09 18.95
C ASN A 370 13.11 -14.87 18.33
N LYS A 371 14.02 -15.10 17.36
CA LYS A 371 14.69 -14.01 16.64
C LYS A 371 13.70 -13.14 15.88
N VAL A 372 12.73 -13.76 15.20
CA VAL A 372 11.66 -13.03 14.47
C VAL A 372 10.82 -12.18 15.43
N ASN A 373 10.44 -12.71 16.58
CA ASN A 373 9.67 -11.97 17.58
C ASN A 373 10.43 -10.75 18.12
N GLN A 374 11.74 -10.85 18.31
CA GLN A 374 12.59 -9.72 18.69
C GLN A 374 12.60 -8.64 17.58
N ILE A 375 12.74 -9.04 16.32
CA ILE A 375 12.70 -8.12 15.18
C ILE A 375 11.32 -7.47 15.04
N ASP A 376 10.23 -8.24 15.18
CA ASP A 376 8.86 -7.69 15.09
C ASP A 376 8.58 -6.71 16.25
N LYS A 377 9.11 -6.95 17.45
CA LYS A 377 9.06 -5.99 18.56
C LYS A 377 9.78 -4.68 18.20
N GLN A 378 10.97 -4.74 17.62
CA GLN A 378 11.68 -3.54 17.16
C GLN A 378 10.88 -2.78 16.09
N LYS A 379 10.30 -3.48 15.13
CA LYS A 379 9.44 -2.87 14.10
C LYS A 379 8.23 -2.16 14.72
N PHE A 380 7.60 -2.79 15.71
CA PHE A 380 6.47 -2.18 16.43
C PHE A 380 6.87 -0.88 17.13
N GLU A 381 8.00 -0.86 17.82
CA GLU A 381 8.52 0.36 18.46
C GLU A 381 8.82 1.48 17.46
N ILE A 382 9.40 1.14 16.30
CA ILE A 382 9.63 2.12 15.21
C ILE A 382 8.29 2.67 14.70
N GLN A 383 7.27 1.81 14.51
CA GLN A 383 5.95 2.22 14.06
C GLN A 383 5.23 3.11 15.08
N LYS A 384 5.28 2.78 16.37
CA LYS A 384 4.71 3.59 17.46
C LYS A 384 5.32 4.99 17.49
N LYS A 385 6.66 5.08 17.44
CA LYS A 385 7.37 6.36 17.39
C LYS A 385 7.05 7.17 16.12
N LYS A 386 6.64 6.53 15.02
CA LYS A 386 6.19 7.21 13.81
C LYS A 386 4.81 7.86 14.00
N GLN A 387 3.88 7.20 14.71
CA GLN A 387 2.55 7.76 14.96
C GLN A 387 2.58 9.01 15.85
N VAL A 388 3.52 9.09 16.78
CA VAL A 388 3.71 10.28 17.64
C VAL A 388 4.33 11.47 16.89
N THR A 389 4.90 11.23 15.71
CA THR A 389 5.56 12.26 14.89
C THR A 389 4.57 12.96 13.92
N TYR A 390 3.33 12.47 13.81
CA TYR A 390 2.21 13.09 13.09
C TYR A 390 1.31 13.86 14.06
#